data_97a2ded9bd3e629464c6d2e52f7a0dd6
#
_entry.id   97a2ded9bd3e629464c6d2e52f7a0dd6
#
_cell.length_a   1.000
_cell.length_b   1.000
_cell.length_c   1.000
_cell.angle_alpha   90.00
_cell.angle_beta   90.00
_cell.angle_gamma   90.00
#
_symmetry.space_group_name_H-M   'P 1'
#
loop_
_entity.id
_entity.type
_entity.pdbx_description
1 polymer ?
#
loop_
_entity_poly.entity_id
_entity_poly.type
_entity_poly.pdbx_seq_one_letter_code
_entity_poly.pdbx_strand_id
1 'polypeptide(L)'
;NDLHEEVPALGYVLGDEGSGSYYGKFLLSSYLYNKLPKEISDSFDKKFGLSKDEIIDKVYKQPNPNVFIASFMPFIIDWKNNPFISDFIVNGLKHFLEVHVCCYQNYEKSSVHFVGSLSALLKEELDMAAKEMGIVINSIVQKPVGPLVDYHIKYILDKQLVN
;
A
#
# COMPACT_ATOMS: atom_id res chain seq x y z
N ASN A 1 -22.21 6.81 15.18
CA ASN A 1 -21.62 6.99 13.84
C ASN A 1 -21.49 5.62 13.23
N ASP A 2 -22.28 5.34 12.22
CA ASP A 2 -22.20 4.07 11.51
C ASP A 2 -21.01 4.13 10.54
N LEU A 3 -20.26 3.04 10.46
CA LEU A 3 -19.22 2.88 9.44
C LEU A 3 -19.93 2.68 8.10
N HIS A 4 -19.47 3.40 7.08
CA HIS A 4 -20.01 3.31 5.74
C HIS A 4 -18.88 3.06 4.74
N GLU A 5 -19.02 2.00 3.95
CA GLU A 5 -18.10 1.65 2.87
C GLU A 5 -18.82 1.78 1.54
N GLU A 6 -18.32 2.64 0.65
CA GLU A 6 -18.87 2.82 -0.71
C GLU A 6 -18.41 1.72 -1.66
N VAL A 7 -17.24 1.13 -1.43
CA VAL A 7 -16.66 0.08 -2.28
C VAL A 7 -16.21 -1.11 -1.43
N PRO A 8 -16.47 -2.34 -1.86
CA PRO A 8 -16.07 -3.54 -1.14
C PRO A 8 -14.55 -3.79 -1.22
N ALA A 9 -13.99 -4.40 -0.19
CA ALA A 9 -12.63 -4.92 -0.23
C ALA A 9 -12.60 -6.22 -1.05
N LEU A 10 -11.88 -6.22 -2.18
CA LEU A 10 -11.85 -7.35 -3.14
C LEU A 10 -10.70 -8.34 -2.89
N GLY A 11 -9.82 -8.05 -1.93
CA GLY A 11 -8.65 -8.87 -1.63
C GLY A 11 -7.56 -8.81 -2.70
N TYR A 12 -6.46 -9.56 -2.49
CA TYR A 12 -5.23 -9.36 -3.24
C TYR A 12 -5.28 -9.76 -4.72
N VAL A 13 -6.25 -10.55 -5.14
CA VAL A 13 -6.38 -10.98 -6.55
C VAL A 13 -7.07 -9.90 -7.38
N LEU A 14 -8.21 -9.40 -6.93
CA LEU A 14 -9.07 -8.48 -7.68
C LEU A 14 -8.92 -7.02 -7.27
N GLY A 15 -8.30 -6.75 -6.13
CA GLY A 15 -8.15 -5.42 -5.53
C GLY A 15 -6.77 -5.24 -4.89
N ASP A 16 -6.76 -4.76 -3.65
CA ASP A 16 -5.56 -4.40 -2.88
C ASP A 16 -4.75 -3.25 -3.50
N GLU A 17 -5.39 -2.33 -4.18
CA GLU A 17 -4.79 -1.14 -4.76
C GLU A 17 -3.89 -0.44 -3.72
N GLY A 18 -2.69 -0.05 -4.12
CA GLY A 18 -1.72 0.61 -3.25
C GLY A 18 -1.11 -0.27 -2.13
N SER A 19 -1.43 -1.56 -2.06
CA SER A 19 -0.85 -2.49 -1.08
C SER A 19 0.51 -3.04 -1.50
N GLY A 20 1.22 -3.70 -0.56
CA GLY A 20 2.45 -4.41 -0.87
C GLY A 20 2.26 -5.53 -1.90
N SER A 21 1.11 -6.22 -1.89
CA SER A 21 0.76 -7.22 -2.90
C SER A 21 0.54 -6.60 -4.28
N TYR A 22 -0.10 -5.44 -4.33
CA TYR A 22 -0.30 -4.69 -5.58
C TYR A 22 1.04 -4.33 -6.22
N TYR A 23 1.93 -3.71 -5.45
CA TYR A 23 3.25 -3.32 -5.93
C TYR A 23 4.16 -4.51 -6.25
N GLY A 24 4.11 -5.56 -5.45
CA GLY A 24 4.87 -6.78 -5.70
C GLY A 24 4.44 -7.50 -6.98
N LYS A 25 3.14 -7.57 -7.28
CA LYS A 25 2.63 -8.13 -8.56
C LYS A 25 3.22 -7.39 -9.76
N PHE A 26 3.22 -6.07 -9.72
CA PHE A 26 3.78 -5.28 -10.82
C PHE A 26 5.29 -5.48 -10.96
N LEU A 27 6.05 -5.46 -9.86
CA LEU A 27 7.49 -5.68 -9.90
C LEU A 27 7.81 -7.03 -10.54
N LEU A 28 7.19 -8.11 -10.07
CA LEU A 28 7.40 -9.46 -10.58
C LEU A 28 7.00 -9.59 -12.05
N SER A 29 5.86 -9.05 -12.45
CA SER A 29 5.43 -9.09 -13.85
C SER A 29 6.34 -8.26 -14.75
N SER A 30 6.76 -7.07 -14.30
CA SER A 30 7.70 -6.23 -15.05
C SER A 30 9.07 -6.89 -15.20
N TYR A 31 9.55 -7.57 -14.16
CA TYR A 31 10.77 -8.36 -14.21
C TYR A 31 10.65 -9.50 -15.24
N LEU A 32 9.62 -10.33 -15.13
CA LEU A 32 9.42 -11.49 -16.01
C LEU A 32 9.17 -11.11 -17.49
N TYR A 33 8.60 -9.93 -17.73
CA TYR A 33 8.42 -9.38 -19.08
C TYR A 33 9.62 -8.58 -19.60
N ASN A 34 10.74 -8.53 -18.86
CA ASN A 34 11.93 -7.74 -19.19
C ASN A 34 11.61 -6.24 -19.41
N LYS A 35 10.69 -5.68 -18.60
CA LYS A 35 10.28 -4.29 -18.66
C LYS A 35 10.97 -3.41 -17.61
N LEU A 36 11.66 -4.00 -16.62
CA LEU A 36 12.43 -3.23 -15.65
C LEU A 36 13.64 -2.58 -16.32
N PRO A 37 14.02 -1.36 -15.92
CA PRO A 37 15.33 -0.80 -16.24
C PRO A 37 16.44 -1.79 -15.88
N LYS A 38 17.50 -1.84 -16.73
CA LYS A 38 18.57 -2.83 -16.59
C LYS A 38 19.18 -2.85 -15.19
N GLU A 39 19.43 -1.69 -14.61
CA GLU A 39 20.03 -1.55 -13.27
C GLU A 39 19.16 -2.15 -12.17
N ILE A 40 17.83 -2.02 -12.29
CA ILE A 40 16.86 -2.57 -11.33
C ILE A 40 16.77 -4.09 -11.54
N SER A 41 16.73 -4.56 -12.79
CA SER A 41 16.71 -5.99 -13.10
C SER A 41 17.97 -6.70 -12.59
N ASP A 42 19.15 -6.15 -12.87
CA ASP A 42 20.43 -6.71 -12.40
C ASP A 42 20.48 -6.74 -10.85
N SER A 43 19.95 -5.71 -10.18
CA SER A 43 19.87 -5.66 -8.72
C SER A 43 18.87 -6.68 -8.15
N PHE A 44 17.76 -6.88 -8.85
CA PHE A 44 16.77 -7.89 -8.50
C PHE A 44 17.37 -9.30 -8.58
N ASP A 45 18.03 -9.63 -9.69
CA ASP A 45 18.72 -10.89 -9.89
C ASP A 45 19.77 -11.15 -8.79
N LYS A 46 20.59 -10.15 -8.50
CA LYS A 46 21.62 -10.25 -7.45
C LYS A 46 21.03 -10.47 -6.06
N LYS A 47 19.87 -9.84 -5.75
CA LYS A 47 19.27 -9.88 -4.42
C LYS A 47 18.44 -11.16 -4.21
N PHE A 48 17.73 -11.62 -5.22
CA PHE A 48 16.76 -12.70 -5.08
C PHE A 48 17.14 -13.97 -5.83
N GLY A 49 17.81 -13.87 -6.99
CA GLY A 49 18.24 -15.01 -7.78
C GLY A 49 17.13 -15.98 -8.16
N LEU A 50 15.90 -15.48 -8.33
CA LEU A 50 14.72 -16.31 -8.59
C LEU A 50 14.53 -16.52 -10.10
N SER A 51 14.44 -17.77 -10.51
CA SER A 51 14.01 -18.12 -11.86
C SER A 51 12.52 -17.87 -12.06
N LYS A 52 12.10 -17.77 -13.33
CA LYS A 52 10.68 -17.69 -13.68
C LYS A 52 9.87 -18.83 -13.08
N ASP A 53 10.36 -20.06 -13.14
CA ASP A 53 9.63 -21.23 -12.67
C ASP A 53 9.46 -21.22 -11.16
N GLU A 54 10.46 -20.75 -10.40
CA GLU A 54 10.34 -20.57 -8.95
C GLU A 54 9.34 -19.47 -8.58
N ILE A 55 9.32 -18.36 -9.30
CA ILE A 55 8.32 -17.30 -9.08
C ILE A 55 6.92 -17.84 -9.35
N ILE A 56 6.70 -18.52 -10.46
CA ILE A 56 5.42 -19.12 -10.84
C ILE A 56 4.98 -20.16 -9.80
N ASP A 57 5.88 -21.02 -9.35
CA ASP A 57 5.59 -22.01 -8.31
C ASP A 57 5.14 -21.33 -7.01
N LYS A 58 5.89 -20.32 -6.53
CA LYS A 58 5.58 -19.58 -5.29
C LYS A 58 4.25 -18.82 -5.37
N VAL A 59 3.91 -18.28 -6.54
CA VAL A 59 2.68 -17.51 -6.72
C VAL A 59 1.44 -18.38 -6.88
N TYR A 60 1.56 -19.53 -7.57
CA TYR A 60 0.37 -20.30 -7.98
C TYR A 60 0.21 -21.65 -7.29
N LYS A 61 1.26 -22.19 -6.67
CA LYS A 61 1.21 -23.54 -6.09
C LYS A 61 1.55 -23.60 -4.60
N GLN A 62 2.17 -22.52 -4.05
CA GLN A 62 2.53 -22.48 -2.65
C GLN A 62 1.48 -21.73 -1.82
N PRO A 63 1.39 -21.99 -0.49
CA PRO A 63 0.49 -21.26 0.38
C PRO A 63 0.93 -19.79 0.55
N ASN A 64 -0.04 -18.92 0.86
CA ASN A 64 0.18 -17.50 1.14
C ASN A 64 0.92 -16.72 0.03
N PRO A 65 0.50 -16.81 -1.24
CA PRO A 65 1.17 -16.13 -2.34
C PRO A 65 1.17 -14.60 -2.17
N ASN A 66 0.17 -14.02 -1.52
CA ASN A 66 0.10 -12.60 -1.19
C ASN A 66 1.27 -12.17 -0.28
N VAL A 67 1.66 -12.98 0.69
CA VAL A 67 2.81 -12.71 1.57
C VAL A 67 4.11 -12.73 0.77
N PHE A 68 4.29 -13.75 -0.09
CA PHE A 68 5.44 -13.82 -0.98
C PHE A 68 5.51 -12.60 -1.91
N ILE A 69 4.42 -12.23 -2.55
CA ILE A 69 4.33 -11.07 -3.44
C ILE A 69 4.62 -9.77 -2.69
N ALA A 70 4.03 -9.58 -1.51
CA ALA A 70 4.26 -8.39 -0.68
C ALA A 70 5.70 -8.29 -0.12
N SER A 71 6.42 -9.42 -0.03
CA SER A 71 7.79 -9.44 0.50
C SER A 71 8.81 -8.68 -0.36
N PHE A 72 8.46 -8.33 -1.59
CA PHE A 72 9.28 -7.49 -2.46
C PHE A 72 9.18 -5.99 -2.17
N MET A 73 8.26 -5.57 -1.29
CA MET A 73 8.07 -4.16 -0.98
C MET A 73 9.33 -3.44 -0.47
N PRO A 74 10.17 -4.03 0.40
CA PRO A 74 11.44 -3.40 0.78
C PRO A 74 12.36 -3.10 -0.40
N PHE A 75 12.41 -3.98 -1.41
CA PHE A 75 13.18 -3.73 -2.63
C PHE A 75 12.61 -2.55 -3.42
N ILE A 76 11.30 -2.45 -3.54
CA ILE A 76 10.63 -1.32 -4.20
C ILE A 76 10.95 -0.01 -3.48
N ILE A 77 10.94 0.00 -2.14
CA ILE A 77 11.30 1.16 -1.33
C ILE A 77 12.78 1.55 -1.53
N ASP A 78 13.70 0.58 -1.60
CA ASP A 78 15.12 0.87 -1.85
C ASP A 78 15.32 1.61 -3.19
N TRP A 79 14.42 1.39 -4.16
CA TRP A 79 14.45 1.98 -5.50
C TRP A 79 13.44 3.12 -5.73
N LYS A 80 12.74 3.59 -4.70
CA LYS A 80 11.64 4.57 -4.85
C LYS A 80 12.05 5.89 -5.50
N ASN A 81 13.33 6.26 -5.42
CA ASN A 81 13.87 7.47 -6.05
C ASN A 81 14.23 7.27 -7.54
N ASN A 82 14.18 6.05 -8.07
CA ASN A 82 14.33 5.81 -9.49
C ASN A 82 13.05 6.22 -10.22
N PRO A 83 13.11 7.01 -11.31
CA PRO A 83 11.91 7.52 -11.99
C PRO A 83 10.90 6.44 -12.36
N PHE A 84 11.35 5.29 -12.84
CA PHE A 84 10.48 4.18 -13.21
C PHE A 84 9.69 3.64 -12.01
N ILE A 85 10.34 3.48 -10.87
CA ILE A 85 9.68 2.98 -9.62
C ILE A 85 8.82 4.08 -9.02
N SER A 86 9.29 5.33 -9.00
CA SER A 86 8.53 6.48 -8.49
C SER A 86 7.22 6.65 -9.23
N ASP A 87 7.25 6.70 -10.56
CA ASP A 87 6.06 6.82 -11.40
C ASP A 87 5.08 5.67 -11.13
N PHE A 88 5.60 4.47 -10.98
CA PHE A 88 4.80 3.32 -10.68
C PHE A 88 4.13 3.41 -9.30
N ILE A 89 4.87 3.83 -8.26
CA ILE A 89 4.31 4.01 -6.91
C ILE A 89 3.22 5.08 -6.94
N VAL A 90 3.49 6.25 -7.53
CA VAL A 90 2.52 7.36 -7.60
C VAL A 90 1.27 6.95 -8.37
N ASN A 91 1.39 6.26 -9.49
CA ASN A 91 0.24 5.78 -10.24
C ASN A 91 -0.59 4.73 -9.47
N GLY A 92 0.06 3.84 -8.73
CA GLY A 92 -0.64 2.88 -7.87
C GLY A 92 -1.38 3.57 -6.71
N LEU A 93 -0.78 4.61 -6.13
CA LEU A 93 -1.44 5.43 -5.10
C LEU A 93 -2.61 6.24 -5.66
N LYS A 94 -2.48 6.80 -6.87
CA LYS A 94 -3.60 7.46 -7.55
C LYS A 94 -4.77 6.50 -7.78
N HIS A 95 -4.47 5.29 -8.24
CA HIS A 95 -5.51 4.28 -8.43
C HIS A 95 -6.19 3.89 -7.11
N PHE A 96 -5.41 3.74 -6.02
CA PHE A 96 -5.97 3.56 -4.69
C PHE A 96 -6.89 4.72 -4.29
N LEU A 97 -6.45 5.96 -4.46
CA LEU A 97 -7.24 7.15 -4.11
C LEU A 97 -8.52 7.25 -4.97
N GLU A 98 -8.44 6.94 -6.25
CA GLU A 98 -9.58 6.90 -7.16
C GLU A 98 -10.65 5.91 -6.68
N VAL A 99 -10.23 4.67 -6.36
CA VAL A 99 -11.15 3.60 -5.95
C VAL A 99 -11.72 3.83 -4.55
N HIS A 100 -10.87 4.19 -3.58
CA HIS A 100 -11.23 4.14 -2.15
C HIS A 100 -11.47 5.51 -1.50
N VAL A 101 -11.17 6.61 -2.19
CA VAL A 101 -11.39 7.96 -1.66
C VAL A 101 -12.35 8.75 -2.55
N CYS A 102 -12.11 8.79 -3.86
CA CYS A 102 -12.95 9.54 -4.78
C CYS A 102 -14.35 8.93 -4.98
N CYS A 103 -14.59 7.70 -4.53
CA CYS A 103 -15.92 7.09 -4.52
C CYS A 103 -16.90 7.78 -3.55
N TYR A 104 -16.41 8.47 -2.52
CA TYR A 104 -17.24 9.19 -1.56
C TYR A 104 -17.68 10.54 -2.09
N GLN A 105 -18.96 10.88 -1.88
CA GLN A 105 -19.47 12.22 -2.22
C GLN A 105 -18.76 13.29 -1.38
N ASN A 106 -18.38 14.40 -2.01
CA ASN A 106 -17.67 15.53 -1.37
C ASN A 106 -16.28 15.16 -0.79
N TYR A 107 -15.58 14.13 -1.30
CA TYR A 107 -14.23 13.77 -0.86
C TYR A 107 -13.26 14.97 -0.90
N GLU A 108 -13.41 15.91 -1.86
CA GLU A 108 -12.59 17.12 -1.99
C GLU A 108 -12.68 18.06 -0.76
N LYS A 109 -13.79 17.99 -0.01
CA LYS A 109 -14.04 18.80 1.19
C LYS A 109 -13.89 18.00 2.49
N SER A 110 -13.60 16.72 2.37
CA SER A 110 -13.50 15.82 3.51
C SER A 110 -12.06 15.70 3.98
N SER A 111 -11.89 15.51 5.29
CA SER A 111 -10.58 15.18 5.86
C SER A 111 -10.26 13.72 5.61
N VAL A 112 -9.14 13.45 4.93
CA VAL A 112 -8.67 12.11 4.67
C VAL A 112 -7.55 11.75 5.66
N HIS A 113 -7.68 10.59 6.30
CA HIS A 113 -6.73 10.09 7.28
C HIS A 113 -6.28 8.69 6.90
N PHE A 114 -4.98 8.45 6.95
CA PHE A 114 -4.40 7.14 6.63
C PHE A 114 -3.90 6.45 7.89
N VAL A 115 -4.10 5.13 7.95
CA VAL A 115 -3.57 4.27 9.00
C VAL A 115 -2.83 3.11 8.35
N GLY A 116 -1.53 2.98 8.65
CA GLY A 116 -0.72 1.88 8.15
C GLY A 116 0.73 2.24 7.89
N SER A 117 1.58 1.22 7.87
CA SER A 117 3.01 1.40 7.67
C SER A 117 3.35 1.85 6.24
N LEU A 118 2.62 1.37 5.25
CA LEU A 118 2.91 1.66 3.85
C LEU A 118 2.62 3.12 3.50
N SER A 119 1.49 3.67 3.96
CA SER A 119 1.17 5.08 3.79
C SER A 119 2.20 6.01 4.45
N ALA A 120 2.80 5.58 5.57
CA ALA A 120 3.87 6.32 6.22
C ALA A 120 5.21 6.21 5.47
N LEU A 121 5.54 5.04 4.92
CA LEU A 121 6.77 4.80 4.14
C LEU A 121 6.74 5.52 2.78
N LEU A 122 5.56 5.61 2.17
CA LEU A 122 5.32 6.25 0.87
C LEU A 122 4.67 7.63 1.01
N LYS A 123 4.92 8.32 2.15
CA LYS A 123 4.26 9.60 2.43
C LYS A 123 4.47 10.63 1.34
N GLU A 124 5.68 10.78 0.83
CA GLU A 124 6.00 11.77 -0.20
C GLU A 124 5.24 11.48 -1.51
N GLU A 125 5.25 10.23 -1.93
CA GLU A 125 4.55 9.76 -3.13
C GLU A 125 3.02 9.85 -2.96
N LEU A 126 2.53 9.57 -1.76
CA LEU A 126 1.11 9.71 -1.42
C LEU A 126 0.66 11.19 -1.42
N ASP A 127 1.47 12.09 -0.86
CA ASP A 127 1.21 13.53 -0.90
C ASP A 127 1.21 14.06 -2.35
N MET A 128 2.12 13.55 -3.21
CA MET A 128 2.13 13.89 -4.65
C MET A 128 0.85 13.43 -5.35
N ALA A 129 0.48 12.16 -5.17
CA ALA A 129 -0.74 11.61 -5.77
C ALA A 129 -2.00 12.35 -5.31
N ALA A 130 -2.12 12.59 -4.01
CA ALA A 130 -3.26 13.29 -3.41
C ALA A 130 -3.38 14.75 -3.93
N LYS A 131 -2.24 15.45 -4.02
CA LYS A 131 -2.21 16.83 -4.55
C LYS A 131 -2.70 16.91 -5.98
N GLU A 132 -2.29 15.97 -6.85
CA GLU A 132 -2.74 15.94 -8.23
C GLU A 132 -4.24 15.64 -8.37
N MET A 133 -4.82 14.95 -7.39
CA MET A 133 -6.25 14.60 -7.36
C MET A 133 -7.11 15.56 -6.53
N GLY A 134 -6.52 16.64 -6.00
CA GLY A 134 -7.25 17.63 -5.19
C GLY A 134 -7.66 17.10 -3.80
N ILE A 135 -7.01 16.06 -3.29
CA ILE A 135 -7.30 15.42 -2.00
C ILE A 135 -6.42 16.04 -0.91
N VAL A 136 -7.01 16.38 0.24
CA VAL A 136 -6.29 16.87 1.41
C VAL A 136 -6.09 15.77 2.43
N ILE A 137 -4.82 15.38 2.64
CA ILE A 137 -4.45 14.40 3.67
C ILE A 137 -4.21 15.15 4.97
N ASN A 138 -4.98 14.82 6.01
CA ASN A 138 -4.90 15.48 7.31
C ASN A 138 -3.93 14.78 8.27
N SER A 139 -3.87 13.45 8.25
CA SER A 139 -2.91 12.70 9.07
C SER A 139 -2.57 11.33 8.52
N ILE A 140 -1.38 10.86 8.87
CA ILE A 140 -0.92 9.50 8.60
C ILE A 140 -0.44 8.89 9.92
N VAL A 141 -1.09 7.80 10.35
CA VAL A 141 -0.76 7.07 11.58
C VAL A 141 -0.08 5.77 11.21
N GLN A 142 1.24 5.68 11.40
CA GLN A 142 2.02 4.50 11.01
C GLN A 142 1.66 3.26 11.83
N LYS A 143 1.55 3.42 13.17
CA LYS A 143 1.32 2.32 14.14
C LYS A 143 0.14 2.69 15.03
N PRO A 144 -1.08 2.22 14.72
CA PRO A 144 -2.27 2.63 15.47
C PRO A 144 -2.41 1.99 16.87
N VAL A 145 -1.66 0.93 17.18
CA VAL A 145 -1.82 0.16 18.42
C VAL A 145 -1.60 1.02 19.67
N GLY A 146 -0.53 1.83 19.71
CA GLY A 146 -0.26 2.72 20.85
C GLY A 146 -1.40 3.71 21.09
N PRO A 147 -1.74 4.57 20.12
CA PRO A 147 -2.86 5.50 20.23
C PRO A 147 -4.22 4.83 20.54
N LEU A 148 -4.43 3.60 20.05
CA LEU A 148 -5.66 2.85 20.35
C LEU A 148 -5.71 2.39 21.81
N VAL A 149 -4.58 1.94 22.36
CA VAL A 149 -4.47 1.60 23.79
C VAL A 149 -4.72 2.82 24.66
N ASP A 150 -4.11 3.96 24.36
CA ASP A 150 -4.31 5.22 25.08
C ASP A 150 -5.78 5.67 25.03
N TYR A 151 -6.43 5.54 23.88
CA TYR A 151 -7.86 5.81 23.72
C TYR A 151 -8.72 4.90 24.63
N HIS A 152 -8.42 3.59 24.66
CA HIS A 152 -9.17 2.64 25.49
C HIS A 152 -8.99 2.93 26.99
N ILE A 153 -7.77 3.21 27.42
CA ILE A 153 -7.51 3.60 28.83
C ILE A 153 -8.33 4.84 29.17
N LYS A 154 -8.17 5.91 28.39
CA LYS A 154 -8.76 7.22 28.67
C LYS A 154 -10.30 7.25 28.60
N TYR A 155 -10.91 6.56 27.65
CA TYR A 155 -12.33 6.74 27.34
C TYR A 155 -13.22 5.53 27.66
N ILE A 156 -12.63 4.37 27.87
CA ILE A 156 -13.39 3.14 28.13
C ILE A 156 -13.15 2.63 29.54
N LEU A 157 -11.90 2.44 29.94
CA LEU A 157 -11.58 1.88 31.26
C LEU A 157 -11.85 2.88 32.41
N ASP A 158 -11.46 4.15 32.25
CA ASP A 158 -11.70 5.18 33.27
C ASP A 158 -13.22 5.40 33.53
N LYS A 159 -14.07 5.23 32.50
CA LYS A 159 -15.53 5.30 32.67
C LYS A 159 -16.13 4.08 33.39
N GLN A 160 -15.46 2.93 33.35
CA GLN A 160 -15.90 1.72 34.05
C GLN A 160 -15.49 1.71 35.52
N LEU A 161 -14.48 2.49 35.91
CA LEU A 161 -14.01 2.61 37.31
C LEU A 161 -14.79 3.66 38.11
N VAL A 162 -15.63 4.47 37.47
CA VAL A 162 -16.38 5.57 38.09
C VAL A 162 -17.88 5.20 38.30
N ASN A 163 -18.33 4.02 37.90
CA ASN A 163 -19.63 3.43 38.16
C ASN A 163 -19.54 2.24 39.12
#